data_557efa652e7782e988948ba12e718564
#
_entry.id   557efa652e7782e988948ba12e718564
#
_cell.length_a   1.000
_cell.length_b   1.000
_cell.length_c   1.000
_cell.angle_alpha   90.00
_cell.angle_beta   90.00
_cell.angle_gamma   90.00
#
_symmetry.space_group_name_H-M   'P 1'
#
loop_
_entity.id
_entity.type
_entity.pdbx_description
1 polymer ?
#
loop_
_entity_poly.entity_id
_entity_poly.type
_entity_poly.pdbx_seq_one_letter_code
_entity_poly.pdbx_strand_id
1 'polypeptide(L)'
;MRIVSLISVFLLFSCSTMLLDKKKYNYEELQNERSFIHIDLNEQKLYYQDGNRVIDFPISSSSYGIGSEENSFKTPLGLHEISEKIGNDLPLGAVMKGRVWNQEIIEPIIEDIDIEEDVITSRIMWLDGLEPGKNKGSGIDSKARYIYIHGTAEEGLIGRPASLGCIRMINKDVIRLFDLVEVGTKVLIYSES
;
A
#
# COMPACT_ATOMS: atom_id res chain seq x y z
N MET A 1 46.71 23.13 -37.51
CA MET A 1 46.30 21.87 -36.84
C MET A 1 45.52 22.25 -35.60
N ARG A 2 44.19 22.26 -35.68
CA ARG A 2 43.29 22.64 -34.57
C ARG A 2 42.86 21.38 -33.88
N ILE A 3 43.22 21.26 -32.60
CA ILE A 3 42.79 20.16 -31.72
C ILE A 3 41.38 20.50 -31.21
N VAL A 4 40.37 19.76 -31.66
CA VAL A 4 39.01 19.84 -31.12
C VAL A 4 38.94 18.94 -29.89
N SER A 5 38.86 19.58 -28.72
CA SER A 5 38.65 18.87 -27.45
C SER A 5 37.17 18.46 -27.33
N LEU A 6 36.88 17.15 -27.40
CA LEU A 6 35.57 16.62 -27.09
C LEU A 6 35.40 16.64 -25.58
N ILE A 7 34.56 17.56 -25.07
CA ILE A 7 34.09 17.54 -23.70
C ILE A 7 32.94 16.52 -23.64
N SER A 8 33.23 15.35 -23.09
CA SER A 8 32.23 14.33 -22.80
C SER A 8 31.40 14.78 -21.57
N VAL A 9 30.20 15.26 -21.82
CA VAL A 9 29.24 15.58 -20.74
C VAL A 9 28.67 14.26 -20.25
N PHE A 10 29.21 13.75 -19.14
CA PHE A 10 28.56 12.69 -18.37
C PHE A 10 27.30 13.28 -17.71
N LEU A 11 26.16 13.04 -18.32
CA LEU A 11 24.84 13.17 -17.63
C LEU A 11 24.78 12.13 -16.52
N LEU A 12 25.14 12.55 -15.32
CA LEU A 12 24.81 11.81 -14.11
C LEU A 12 23.29 11.84 -13.97
N PHE A 13 22.62 10.78 -14.43
CA PHE A 13 21.27 10.48 -13.99
C PHE A 13 21.35 10.20 -12.49
N SER A 14 21.11 11.23 -11.68
CA SER A 14 20.83 11.09 -10.27
C SER A 14 19.52 10.33 -10.15
N CYS A 15 19.61 9.02 -9.96
CA CYS A 15 18.50 8.24 -9.43
C CYS A 15 18.28 8.74 -8.00
N SER A 16 17.51 9.80 -7.86
CA SER A 16 17.03 10.28 -6.55
C SER A 16 16.12 9.18 -6.01
N THR A 17 16.68 8.31 -5.18
CA THR A 17 15.87 7.38 -4.39
C THR A 17 14.95 8.23 -3.52
N MET A 18 13.67 8.19 -3.79
CA MET A 18 12.66 8.98 -3.10
C MET A 18 12.44 8.39 -1.70
N LEU A 19 13.34 8.75 -0.79
CA LEU A 19 13.22 8.39 0.62
C LEU A 19 12.19 9.31 1.27
N LEU A 20 11.28 8.72 2.03
CA LEU A 20 10.36 9.52 2.85
C LEU A 20 11.15 10.40 3.82
N ASP A 21 10.90 11.70 3.81
CA ASP A 21 11.39 12.59 4.86
C ASP A 21 10.60 12.37 6.15
N LYS A 22 11.10 11.48 7.00
CA LYS A 22 10.47 11.13 8.28
C LYS A 22 10.24 12.37 9.18
N LYS A 23 11.06 13.41 9.04
CA LYS A 23 10.90 14.66 9.82
C LYS A 23 9.71 15.50 9.33
N LYS A 24 9.43 15.49 8.03
CA LYS A 24 8.29 16.19 7.43
C LYS A 24 6.96 15.74 8.06
N TYR A 25 6.84 14.44 8.34
CA TYR A 25 5.61 13.86 8.87
C TYR A 25 5.58 13.72 10.38
N ASN A 26 6.69 14.10 11.09
CA ASN A 26 6.80 14.14 12.55
C ASN A 26 6.32 12.87 13.30
N TYR A 27 6.55 11.70 12.72
CA TYR A 27 6.26 10.41 13.37
C TYR A 27 7.53 9.88 14.04
N GLU A 28 7.61 10.01 15.37
CA GLU A 28 8.75 9.52 16.15
C GLU A 28 8.94 8.01 16.01
N GLU A 29 7.84 7.27 15.90
CA GLU A 29 7.82 5.82 15.72
C GLU A 29 8.59 5.38 14.46
N LEU A 30 8.53 6.16 13.38
CA LEU A 30 9.25 5.84 12.15
C LEU A 30 10.74 6.18 12.21
N GLN A 31 11.18 7.06 13.11
CA GLN A 31 12.57 7.52 13.13
C GLN A 31 13.55 6.40 13.50
N ASN A 32 13.10 5.45 14.32
CA ASN A 32 13.90 4.32 14.76
C ASN A 32 13.68 3.06 13.92
N GLU A 33 12.68 3.06 13.00
CA GLU A 33 12.42 1.91 12.14
C GLU A 33 13.42 1.85 10.99
N ARG A 34 14.05 0.69 10.83
CA ARG A 34 14.90 0.39 9.66
C ARG A 34 14.05 0.16 8.42
N SER A 35 12.93 -0.57 8.59
CA SER A 35 12.01 -0.89 7.51
C SER A 35 10.59 -0.49 7.86
N PHE A 36 9.88 0.10 6.91
CA PHE A 36 8.49 0.52 7.05
C PHE A 36 7.86 0.73 5.67
N ILE A 37 6.54 0.85 5.67
CA ILE A 37 5.76 1.19 4.49
C ILE A 37 5.30 2.65 4.59
N HIS A 38 5.32 3.37 3.48
CA HIS A 38 4.58 4.62 3.35
C HIS A 38 3.75 4.62 2.07
N ILE A 39 2.52 5.15 2.16
CA ILE A 39 1.53 5.11 1.09
C ILE A 39 1.11 6.54 0.77
N ASP A 40 1.42 6.97 -0.44
CA ASP A 40 1.00 8.26 -0.99
C ASP A 40 -0.30 8.08 -1.78
N LEU A 41 -1.41 8.62 -1.25
CA LEU A 41 -2.71 8.53 -1.89
C LEU A 41 -2.87 9.48 -3.08
N ASN A 42 -2.03 10.50 -3.22
CA ASN A 42 -2.03 11.37 -4.38
C ASN A 42 -1.39 10.69 -5.59
N GLU A 43 -0.26 10.00 -5.34
CA GLU A 43 0.46 9.26 -6.38
C GLU A 43 -0.15 7.87 -6.65
N GLN A 44 -1.05 7.39 -5.78
CA GLN A 44 -1.53 6.01 -5.77
C GLN A 44 -0.38 5.00 -5.76
N LYS A 45 0.56 5.22 -4.84
CA LYS A 45 1.76 4.41 -4.66
C LYS A 45 2.00 4.02 -3.21
N LEU A 46 2.47 2.79 -3.05
CA LEU A 46 3.02 2.26 -1.82
C LEU A 46 4.53 2.11 -1.98
N TYR A 47 5.28 2.59 -1.01
CA TYR A 47 6.73 2.47 -0.93
C TYR A 47 7.12 1.62 0.28
N TYR A 48 7.83 0.54 0.05
CA TYR A 48 8.51 -0.22 1.10
C TYR A 48 9.95 0.27 1.21
N GLN A 49 10.31 0.78 2.37
CA GLN A 49 11.65 1.25 2.68
C GLN A 49 12.36 0.27 3.62
N ASP A 50 13.60 -0.13 3.30
CA ASP A 50 14.51 -0.88 4.16
C ASP A 50 15.89 -0.19 4.12
N GLY A 51 16.21 0.56 5.16
CA GLY A 51 17.37 1.43 5.19
C GLY A 51 17.34 2.45 4.05
N ASN A 52 18.33 2.37 3.16
CA ASN A 52 18.42 3.24 1.98
C ASN A 52 17.78 2.63 0.72
N ARG A 53 17.24 1.41 0.80
CA ARG A 53 16.56 0.76 -0.31
C ARG A 53 15.08 1.10 -0.27
N VAL A 54 14.53 1.51 -1.41
CA VAL A 54 13.10 1.73 -1.59
C VAL A 54 12.61 0.88 -2.77
N ILE A 55 11.46 0.25 -2.58
CA ILE A 55 10.73 -0.47 -3.62
C ILE A 55 9.34 0.16 -3.67
N ASP A 56 8.90 0.59 -4.83
CA ASP A 56 7.57 1.14 -5.03
C ASP A 56 6.65 0.15 -5.75
N PHE A 57 5.35 0.27 -5.44
CA PHE A 57 4.27 -0.51 -6.00
C PHE A 57 3.08 0.40 -6.30
N PRO A 58 2.44 0.27 -7.46
CA PRO A 58 1.18 0.95 -7.72
C PRO A 58 0.08 0.34 -6.85
N ILE A 59 -0.87 1.18 -6.41
CA ILE A 59 -1.99 0.76 -5.56
C ILE A 59 -3.31 1.37 -6.06
N SER A 60 -4.42 0.94 -5.48
CA SER A 60 -5.69 1.66 -5.50
C SER A 60 -6.17 1.89 -4.09
N SER A 61 -6.44 3.14 -3.75
CA SER A 61 -7.14 3.53 -2.53
C SER A 61 -8.64 3.70 -2.77
N SER A 62 -9.37 4.19 -1.77
CA SER A 62 -10.82 4.36 -1.87
C SER A 62 -11.25 5.38 -2.93
N SER A 63 -12.26 5.02 -3.73
CA SER A 63 -12.99 5.93 -4.62
C SER A 63 -13.86 6.94 -3.84
N TYR A 64 -14.15 6.68 -2.56
CA TYR A 64 -14.87 7.58 -1.66
C TYR A 64 -13.98 8.62 -0.97
N GLY A 65 -12.66 8.60 -1.26
CA GLY A 65 -11.67 9.52 -0.71
C GLY A 65 -11.15 9.11 0.66
N ILE A 66 -10.72 10.11 1.47
CA ILE A 66 -10.03 9.95 2.75
C ILE A 66 -11.00 10.14 3.93
N GLY A 67 -10.85 9.28 4.96
CA GLY A 67 -11.61 9.39 6.20
C GLY A 67 -11.57 8.12 7.03
N SER A 68 -11.84 8.27 8.32
CA SER A 68 -11.74 7.17 9.29
C SER A 68 -13.09 6.68 9.80
N GLU A 69 -14.20 7.35 9.46
CA GLU A 69 -15.52 7.02 9.98
C GLU A 69 -15.96 5.62 9.53
N GLU A 70 -16.56 4.89 10.43
CA GLU A 70 -17.17 3.59 10.17
C GLU A 70 -18.25 3.71 9.08
N ASN A 71 -18.32 2.73 8.18
CA ASN A 71 -19.23 2.69 7.03
C ASN A 71 -19.08 3.83 6.00
N SER A 72 -18.01 4.63 6.09
CA SER A 72 -17.74 5.68 5.11
C SER A 72 -17.15 5.17 3.80
N PHE A 73 -16.64 3.94 3.78
CA PHE A 73 -15.86 3.36 2.67
C PHE A 73 -14.59 4.14 2.30
N LYS A 74 -14.16 5.09 3.14
CA LYS A 74 -12.99 5.93 2.92
C LYS A 74 -11.70 5.29 3.45
N THR A 75 -10.56 5.65 2.86
CA THR A 75 -9.23 5.22 3.33
C THR A 75 -8.78 6.09 4.50
N PRO A 76 -8.45 5.52 5.68
CA PRO A 76 -7.97 6.27 6.82
C PRO A 76 -6.52 6.73 6.61
N LEU A 77 -6.20 7.95 7.10
CA LEU A 77 -4.84 8.47 7.14
C LEU A 77 -4.14 8.17 8.45
N GLY A 78 -2.82 8.37 8.44
CA GLY A 78 -1.96 8.36 9.61
C GLY A 78 -1.18 7.08 9.79
N LEU A 79 -0.63 6.92 10.99
CA LEU A 79 0.23 5.79 11.32
C LEU A 79 -0.59 4.56 11.70
N HIS A 80 -0.20 3.44 11.11
CA HIS A 80 -0.74 2.10 11.33
C HIS A 80 0.41 1.13 11.56
N GLU A 81 0.05 -0.11 11.88
CA GLU A 81 0.96 -1.26 11.77
C GLU A 81 0.25 -2.45 11.12
N ILE A 82 1.02 -3.36 10.56
CA ILE A 82 0.51 -4.67 10.12
C ILE A 82 0.24 -5.49 11.37
N SER A 83 -1.03 -5.69 11.71
CA SER A 83 -1.42 -6.46 12.89
C SER A 83 -1.51 -7.96 12.63
N GLU A 84 -1.77 -8.35 11.37
CA GLU A 84 -1.92 -9.75 10.97
C GLU A 84 -1.62 -9.92 9.49
N LYS A 85 -1.03 -11.07 9.14
CA LYS A 85 -0.73 -11.48 7.76
C LYS A 85 -1.49 -12.76 7.46
N ILE A 86 -2.31 -12.77 6.40
CA ILE A 86 -3.18 -13.89 6.04
C ILE A 86 -2.95 -14.28 4.59
N GLY A 87 -2.95 -15.59 4.32
CA GLY A 87 -2.79 -16.12 2.97
C GLY A 87 -1.37 -16.61 2.67
N ASN A 88 -0.54 -16.86 3.71
CA ASN A 88 0.74 -17.52 3.51
C ASN A 88 0.53 -18.83 2.72
N ASP A 89 1.41 -19.09 1.75
CA ASP A 89 1.39 -20.29 0.89
C ASP A 89 0.13 -20.47 0.01
N LEU A 90 -0.80 -19.50 -0.01
CA LEU A 90 -1.91 -19.55 -0.95
C LEU A 90 -1.44 -19.22 -2.38
N PRO A 91 -2.07 -19.84 -3.39
CA PRO A 91 -1.75 -19.54 -4.79
C PRO A 91 -2.12 -18.10 -5.16
N LEU A 92 -1.47 -17.57 -6.20
CA LEU A 92 -1.85 -16.30 -6.80
C LEU A 92 -3.30 -16.37 -7.28
N GLY A 93 -4.09 -15.33 -7.00
CA GLY A 93 -5.51 -15.29 -7.35
C GLY A 93 -6.44 -16.04 -6.41
N ALA A 94 -5.92 -16.61 -5.30
CA ALA A 94 -6.76 -17.27 -4.28
C ALA A 94 -7.79 -16.28 -3.69
N VAL A 95 -9.07 -16.58 -3.84
CA VAL A 95 -10.17 -15.72 -3.37
C VAL A 95 -10.41 -15.91 -1.87
N MET A 96 -10.45 -14.81 -1.13
CA MET A 96 -10.68 -14.84 0.31
C MET A 96 -12.02 -14.20 0.67
N LYS A 97 -12.89 -14.96 1.35
CA LYS A 97 -14.13 -14.48 1.95
C LYS A 97 -14.01 -14.53 3.48
N GLY A 98 -14.21 -13.41 4.17
CA GLY A 98 -14.05 -13.33 5.61
C GLY A 98 -12.64 -13.74 6.08
N ARG A 99 -11.59 -13.45 5.30
CA ARG A 99 -10.17 -13.78 5.56
C ARG A 99 -9.85 -15.29 5.47
N VAL A 100 -10.72 -16.08 4.90
CA VAL A 100 -10.51 -17.51 4.67
C VAL A 100 -10.55 -17.78 3.18
N TRP A 101 -9.60 -18.57 2.68
CA TRP A 101 -9.62 -19.03 1.29
C TRP A 101 -10.85 -19.91 1.03
N ASN A 102 -11.66 -19.52 0.05
CA ASN A 102 -12.86 -20.27 -0.35
C ASN A 102 -12.58 -21.41 -1.34
N GLN A 103 -11.29 -21.70 -1.63
CA GLN A 103 -10.77 -22.67 -2.60
C GLN A 103 -10.94 -22.26 -4.06
N GLU A 104 -11.45 -21.09 -4.35
CA GLU A 104 -11.47 -20.53 -5.70
C GLU A 104 -10.15 -19.83 -6.01
N ILE A 105 -9.73 -19.91 -7.28
CA ILE A 105 -8.62 -19.18 -7.85
C ILE A 105 -9.15 -18.47 -9.08
N ILE A 106 -8.89 -17.18 -9.19
CA ILE A 106 -9.33 -16.39 -10.33
C ILE A 106 -8.14 -15.76 -11.06
N GLU A 107 -8.31 -15.61 -12.37
CA GLU A 107 -7.43 -14.74 -13.17
C GLU A 107 -7.87 -13.29 -12.98
N PRO A 108 -6.96 -12.35 -12.73
CA PRO A 108 -7.32 -10.95 -12.56
C PRO A 108 -7.80 -10.32 -13.86
N ILE A 109 -8.75 -9.42 -13.76
CA ILE A 109 -9.25 -8.58 -14.84
C ILE A 109 -8.25 -7.45 -15.05
N ILE A 110 -7.64 -7.40 -16.23
CA ILE A 110 -6.63 -6.38 -16.60
C ILE A 110 -7.24 -5.19 -17.36
N GLU A 111 -8.46 -5.33 -17.82
CA GLU A 111 -9.23 -4.26 -18.43
C GLU A 111 -9.71 -3.26 -17.37
N ASP A 112 -10.02 -2.05 -17.81
CA ASP A 112 -10.61 -0.99 -16.99
C ASP A 112 -12.10 -1.30 -16.72
N ILE A 113 -12.36 -2.31 -15.91
CA ILE A 113 -13.70 -2.79 -15.54
C ILE A 113 -13.80 -2.81 -14.02
N ASP A 114 -14.83 -2.14 -13.51
CA ASP A 114 -15.22 -2.15 -12.09
C ASP A 114 -16.36 -3.17 -11.94
N ILE A 115 -16.15 -4.19 -11.10
CA ILE A 115 -17.15 -5.22 -10.79
C ILE A 115 -17.84 -4.88 -9.47
N GLU A 116 -19.07 -5.36 -9.31
CA GLU A 116 -19.92 -5.02 -8.16
C GLU A 116 -19.32 -5.47 -6.80
N GLU A 117 -18.58 -6.60 -6.80
CA GLU A 117 -17.94 -7.13 -5.57
C GLU A 117 -16.47 -6.72 -5.47
N ASP A 118 -16.05 -6.15 -4.34
CA ASP A 118 -14.62 -5.94 -4.01
C ASP A 118 -13.97 -7.27 -3.61
N VAL A 119 -13.48 -8.03 -4.59
CA VAL A 119 -12.93 -9.37 -4.37
C VAL A 119 -11.50 -9.29 -3.86
N ILE A 120 -11.28 -9.75 -2.63
CA ILE A 120 -9.97 -9.86 -2.00
C ILE A 120 -9.26 -11.13 -2.47
N THR A 121 -8.02 -10.98 -2.93
CA THR A 121 -7.25 -12.10 -3.50
C THR A 121 -5.83 -12.22 -2.94
N SER A 122 -5.23 -13.37 -3.09
CA SER A 122 -3.83 -13.71 -2.84
C SER A 122 -3.35 -13.52 -1.41
N ARG A 123 -3.28 -12.31 -0.89
CA ARG A 123 -2.72 -11.97 0.43
C ARG A 123 -3.52 -10.87 1.09
N ILE A 124 -3.56 -10.90 2.43
CA ILE A 124 -4.08 -9.81 3.27
C ILE A 124 -3.01 -9.43 4.29
N MET A 125 -2.72 -8.15 4.41
CA MET A 125 -2.02 -7.53 5.54
C MET A 125 -3.02 -6.61 6.24
N TRP A 126 -3.46 -7.01 7.44
CA TRP A 126 -4.49 -6.30 8.19
C TRP A 126 -3.89 -5.15 8.98
N LEU A 127 -4.38 -3.95 8.76
CA LEU A 127 -3.87 -2.74 9.39
C LEU A 127 -4.58 -2.46 10.71
N ASP A 128 -3.81 -2.13 11.74
CA ASP A 128 -4.28 -1.56 12.99
C ASP A 128 -3.84 -0.09 13.10
N GLY A 129 -4.77 0.82 13.36
CA GLY A 129 -4.46 2.24 13.56
C GLY A 129 -3.72 2.46 14.87
N LEU A 130 -2.75 3.39 14.87
CA LEU A 130 -1.93 3.71 16.05
C LEU A 130 -2.21 5.09 16.63
N GLU A 131 -3.08 5.90 15.99
CA GLU A 131 -3.35 7.26 16.40
C GLU A 131 -4.77 7.38 17.01
N PRO A 132 -4.90 7.42 18.37
CA PRO A 132 -6.19 7.61 19.03
C PRO A 132 -6.90 8.88 18.56
N GLY A 133 -8.19 8.76 18.23
CA GLY A 133 -9.00 9.88 17.73
C GLY A 133 -8.81 10.20 16.24
N LYS A 134 -7.93 9.47 15.53
CA LYS A 134 -7.72 9.65 14.10
C LYS A 134 -8.02 8.37 13.30
N ASN A 135 -7.40 7.25 13.68
CA ASN A 135 -7.59 5.94 13.04
C ASN A 135 -7.69 4.79 14.06
N LYS A 136 -7.78 5.13 15.34
CA LYS A 136 -7.95 4.22 16.48
C LYS A 136 -9.03 4.71 17.43
N GLY A 137 -9.97 3.83 17.79
CA GLY A 137 -11.06 4.12 18.73
C GLY A 137 -12.44 3.90 18.12
N SER A 138 -13.48 4.06 18.95
CA SER A 138 -14.87 3.76 18.55
C SER A 138 -15.33 4.55 17.33
N GLY A 139 -15.86 3.85 16.34
CA GLY A 139 -16.41 4.44 15.10
C GLY A 139 -15.39 4.90 14.07
N ILE A 140 -14.08 4.76 14.37
CA ILE A 140 -12.98 5.20 13.47
C ILE A 140 -11.81 4.21 13.41
N ASP A 141 -11.93 3.09 14.09
CA ASP A 141 -10.83 2.12 14.24
C ASP A 141 -10.54 1.38 12.94
N SER A 142 -9.34 1.55 12.39
CA SER A 142 -8.95 0.92 11.12
C SER A 142 -9.03 -0.60 11.15
N LYS A 143 -8.66 -1.23 12.29
CA LYS A 143 -8.74 -2.69 12.43
C LYS A 143 -10.18 -3.17 12.47
N ALA A 144 -11.03 -2.51 13.25
CA ALA A 144 -12.45 -2.84 13.36
C ALA A 144 -13.20 -2.60 12.04
N ARG A 145 -12.74 -1.64 11.23
CA ARG A 145 -13.23 -1.34 9.88
C ARG A 145 -12.69 -2.27 8.79
N TYR A 146 -11.86 -3.26 9.15
CA TYR A 146 -11.28 -4.22 8.21
C TYR A 146 -10.44 -3.55 7.10
N ILE A 147 -9.62 -2.56 7.45
CA ILE A 147 -8.72 -1.91 6.51
C ILE A 147 -7.51 -2.82 6.27
N TYR A 148 -7.31 -3.21 5.00
CA TYR A 148 -6.27 -4.13 4.55
C TYR A 148 -5.37 -3.50 3.48
N ILE A 149 -4.15 -4.06 3.34
CA ILE A 149 -3.42 -4.08 2.09
C ILE A 149 -3.62 -5.49 1.52
N HIS A 150 -4.15 -5.61 0.27
CA HIS A 150 -4.52 -6.90 -0.29
C HIS A 150 -4.43 -6.94 -1.82
N GLY A 151 -4.40 -8.15 -2.37
CA GLY A 151 -4.54 -8.35 -3.81
C GLY A 151 -5.98 -8.18 -4.27
N THR A 152 -6.18 -7.84 -5.53
CA THR A 152 -7.50 -7.59 -6.12
C THR A 152 -7.76 -8.44 -7.35
N ALA A 153 -9.04 -8.70 -7.63
CA ALA A 153 -9.49 -9.24 -8.90
C ALA A 153 -9.38 -8.23 -10.05
N GLU A 154 -9.36 -6.93 -9.73
CA GLU A 154 -9.47 -5.81 -10.67
C GLU A 154 -8.13 -5.10 -10.85
N GLU A 155 -7.13 -5.83 -11.36
CA GLU A 155 -5.78 -5.25 -11.56
C GLU A 155 -5.76 -4.10 -12.57
N GLY A 156 -6.72 -4.04 -13.50
CA GLY A 156 -6.88 -2.95 -14.47
C GLY A 156 -7.24 -1.60 -13.83
N LEU A 157 -7.70 -1.58 -12.57
CA LEU A 157 -8.02 -0.36 -11.83
C LEU A 157 -6.85 0.15 -10.97
N ILE A 158 -5.75 -0.60 -10.86
CA ILE A 158 -4.58 -0.19 -10.07
C ILE A 158 -3.95 1.08 -10.67
N GLY A 159 -3.57 2.01 -9.80
CA GLY A 159 -3.02 3.32 -10.16
C GLY A 159 -4.04 4.48 -10.02
N ARG A 160 -5.29 4.18 -9.68
CA ARG A 160 -6.33 5.17 -9.40
C ARG A 160 -7.20 4.76 -8.22
N PRO A 161 -7.90 5.70 -7.54
CA PRO A 161 -8.86 5.37 -6.48
C PRO A 161 -10.01 4.50 -7.04
N ALA A 162 -10.21 3.31 -6.46
CA ALA A 162 -11.25 2.35 -6.90
C ALA A 162 -11.77 1.45 -5.76
N SER A 163 -11.10 1.39 -4.58
CA SER A 163 -11.49 0.51 -3.49
C SER A 163 -12.65 1.05 -2.64
N LEU A 164 -13.11 0.23 -1.71
CA LEU A 164 -14.07 0.57 -0.65
C LEU A 164 -13.39 0.83 0.71
N GLY A 165 -12.17 1.41 0.70
CA GLY A 165 -11.43 1.80 1.92
C GLY A 165 -10.07 1.15 2.06
N CYS A 166 -9.89 -0.07 1.59
CA CYS A 166 -8.63 -0.80 1.62
C CYS A 166 -7.61 -0.28 0.61
N ILE A 167 -6.38 -0.77 0.71
CA ILE A 167 -5.30 -0.55 -0.25
C ILE A 167 -5.19 -1.80 -1.14
N ARG A 168 -5.66 -1.70 -2.38
CA ARG A 168 -5.58 -2.77 -3.37
C ARG A 168 -4.24 -2.77 -4.07
N MET A 169 -3.69 -3.94 -4.36
CA MET A 169 -2.43 -4.14 -5.09
C MET A 169 -2.60 -5.18 -6.20
N ILE A 170 -1.72 -5.15 -7.18
CA ILE A 170 -1.51 -6.24 -8.14
C ILE A 170 -1.15 -7.51 -7.36
N ASN A 171 -1.68 -8.67 -7.74
CA ASN A 171 -1.49 -9.93 -7.02
C ASN A 171 -0.03 -10.34 -6.85
N LYS A 172 0.80 -10.19 -7.87
CA LYS A 172 2.24 -10.46 -7.78
C LYS A 172 2.96 -9.50 -6.82
N ASP A 173 2.52 -8.26 -6.80
CA ASP A 173 3.13 -7.22 -5.98
C ASP A 173 2.77 -7.38 -4.50
N VAL A 174 1.51 -7.70 -4.19
CA VAL A 174 1.09 -7.96 -2.80
C VAL A 174 1.78 -9.21 -2.23
N ILE A 175 1.98 -10.26 -3.03
CA ILE A 175 2.76 -11.44 -2.62
C ILE A 175 4.20 -11.04 -2.30
N ARG A 176 4.85 -10.28 -3.21
CA ARG A 176 6.21 -9.79 -3.00
C ARG A 176 6.34 -8.91 -1.75
N LEU A 177 5.41 -7.99 -1.55
CA LEU A 177 5.39 -7.14 -0.36
C LEU A 177 5.18 -7.97 0.91
N PHE A 178 4.24 -8.91 0.88
CA PHE A 178 3.94 -9.82 1.98
C PHE A 178 5.18 -10.58 2.46
N ASP A 179 6.04 -11.04 1.53
CA ASP A 179 7.27 -11.77 1.86
C ASP A 179 8.38 -10.86 2.42
N LEU A 180 8.29 -9.54 2.21
CA LEU A 180 9.28 -8.56 2.68
C LEU A 180 8.98 -8.00 4.07
N VAL A 181 7.72 -8.04 4.50
CA VAL A 181 7.26 -7.38 5.73
C VAL A 181 6.89 -8.36 6.81
N GLU A 182 6.98 -7.93 8.06
CA GLU A 182 6.60 -8.70 9.24
C GLU A 182 5.38 -8.09 9.94
N VAL A 183 4.72 -8.87 10.80
CA VAL A 183 3.73 -8.34 11.75
C VAL A 183 4.43 -7.30 12.63
N GLY A 184 3.81 -6.15 12.85
CA GLY A 184 4.39 -4.99 13.52
C GLY A 184 5.07 -3.98 12.60
N THR A 185 5.29 -4.31 11.31
CA THR A 185 5.80 -3.32 10.34
C THR A 185 4.92 -2.08 10.33
N LYS A 186 5.53 -0.91 10.49
CA LYS A 186 4.83 0.39 10.50
C LYS A 186 4.40 0.79 9.09
N VAL A 187 3.19 1.35 9.01
CA VAL A 187 2.58 1.79 7.75
C VAL A 187 2.05 3.20 7.93
N LEU A 188 2.62 4.16 7.22
CA LEU A 188 2.13 5.53 7.16
C LEU A 188 1.29 5.74 5.91
N ILE A 189 0.01 6.08 6.07
CA ILE A 189 -0.88 6.48 4.97
C ILE A 189 -1.05 7.98 5.01
N TYR A 190 -0.73 8.66 3.91
CA TYR A 190 -0.82 10.11 3.82
C TYR A 190 -1.36 10.57 2.47
N SER A 191 -1.82 11.82 2.46
CA SER A 191 -2.19 12.58 1.27
C SER A 191 -1.69 14.00 1.44
N GLU A 192 -1.00 14.54 0.44
CA GLU A 192 -0.66 15.95 0.41
C GLU A 192 -1.90 16.76 0.01
N SER A 193 -2.26 17.72 0.82
CA SER A 193 -3.34 18.70 0.59
C SER A 193 -2.85 19.87 -0.24
#